data_72d491325cc81131c007304c97710ff4
#
_entry.id   72d491325cc81131c007304c97710ff4
#
_cell.length_a   1.000
_cell.length_b   1.000
_cell.length_c   1.000
_cell.angle_alpha   90.00
_cell.angle_beta   90.00
_cell.angle_gamma   90.00
#
_symmetry.space_group_name_H-M   'P 1'
#
loop_
_entity.id
_entity.type
_entity.pdbx_description
1 polymer ?
#
loop_
_entity_poly.entity_id
_entity_poly.type
_entity_poly.pdbx_seq_one_letter_code
_entity_poly.pdbx_strand_id
1 'polypeptide(L)'
;MRQLFREYDCQINESELTIKLPNESEIAIRGAEQENNLRGAGLDMVVMEEYSYIKPHVWDEIIYPMLTTTDGEAFFIGTPNGYDHLYDAYLRGQGKDEDWMSWQYTTVDGGYVPQEEIDKAKSMMDERAFKTEFLASFETTGNRAAYNFDRNIHVKKAEQLSNNLFWGMDFNVDYMSAVLGCEFSDGTIHYLDEIRQTNSNTEEMAKAMKAIAPNIPVYPDSAGSARSTTSNRSDHMILKDHSFYVIAKKANPPVIDRLNALNRMLKDAKGRVRMTVDPKCIHLIKDLEQVQRSRDGKIDKSDIALTHMLDACSYYIAYKHPIISRIPTSVEW
;
A
#
# COMPACT_ATOMS: atom_id res chain seq x y z
N MET A 1 -35.59 -11.90 4.52
CA MET A 1 -36.53 -10.79 4.76
C MET A 1 -37.88 -11.21 5.34
N ARG A 2 -38.71 -12.05 4.70
CA ARG A 2 -40.02 -12.46 5.24
C ARG A 2 -40.01 -12.99 6.68
N GLN A 3 -38.98 -13.69 7.11
CA GLN A 3 -38.92 -14.25 8.48
C GLN A 3 -38.71 -13.19 9.57
N LEU A 4 -37.93 -12.15 9.28
CA LEU A 4 -37.58 -11.07 10.22
C LEU A 4 -38.77 -10.12 10.45
N PHE A 5 -39.62 -9.94 9.46
CA PHE A 5 -40.70 -8.95 9.46
C PHE A 5 -42.13 -9.56 9.55
N ARG A 6 -42.22 -10.87 9.88
CA ARG A 6 -43.52 -11.60 9.95
C ARG A 6 -44.51 -11.03 10.94
N GLU A 7 -44.01 -10.39 11.99
CA GLU A 7 -44.85 -9.87 13.10
C GLU A 7 -45.25 -8.40 12.90
N TYR A 8 -44.73 -7.78 11.82
CA TYR A 8 -45.01 -6.38 11.49
C TYR A 8 -45.91 -6.31 10.25
N ASP A 9 -46.84 -5.33 10.21
CA ASP A 9 -47.69 -5.06 9.07
C ASP A 9 -46.91 -4.32 7.98
N CYS A 10 -46.04 -5.06 7.26
CA CYS A 10 -45.11 -4.54 6.29
C CYS A 10 -45.57 -4.91 4.87
N GLN A 11 -45.37 -3.99 3.94
CA GLN A 11 -45.56 -4.27 2.51
C GLN A 11 -44.21 -4.73 1.93
N ILE A 12 -44.18 -6.00 1.48
CA ILE A 12 -42.98 -6.61 0.89
C ILE A 12 -43.16 -6.71 -0.64
N ASN A 13 -42.22 -6.09 -1.36
CA ASN A 13 -42.10 -6.25 -2.83
C ASN A 13 -40.87 -7.10 -3.14
N GLU A 14 -41.08 -8.35 -3.52
CA GLU A 14 -40.01 -9.31 -3.80
C GLU A 14 -39.31 -9.06 -5.13
N SER A 15 -39.99 -8.48 -6.12
CA SER A 15 -39.36 -8.14 -7.38
C SER A 15 -38.45 -6.93 -7.31
N GLU A 16 -38.77 -5.99 -6.46
CA GLU A 16 -38.00 -4.76 -6.23
C GLU A 16 -37.03 -4.91 -5.04
N LEU A 17 -37.14 -6.01 -4.29
CA LEU A 17 -36.35 -6.25 -3.05
C LEU A 17 -36.53 -5.11 -2.04
N THR A 18 -37.74 -4.66 -1.83
CA THR A 18 -38.11 -3.58 -0.92
C THR A 18 -39.06 -4.02 0.17
N ILE A 19 -38.97 -3.42 1.33
CA ILE A 19 -39.90 -3.54 2.45
C ILE A 19 -40.31 -2.13 2.88
N LYS A 20 -41.62 -1.85 2.82
CA LYS A 20 -42.20 -0.63 3.38
C LYS A 20 -42.77 -0.92 4.74
N LEU A 21 -42.34 -0.18 5.75
CA LEU A 21 -42.75 -0.29 7.15
C LEU A 21 -44.03 0.52 7.41
N PRO A 22 -44.76 0.26 8.54
CA PRO A 22 -45.98 1.02 8.88
C PRO A 22 -45.75 2.52 9.09
N ASN A 23 -44.54 2.94 9.41
CA ASN A 23 -44.13 4.34 9.57
C ASN A 23 -43.69 4.98 8.27
N GLU A 24 -43.96 4.34 7.12
CA GLU A 24 -43.58 4.73 5.78
C GLU A 24 -42.07 4.64 5.44
N SER A 25 -41.21 4.23 6.38
CA SER A 25 -39.81 3.95 6.08
C SER A 25 -39.68 2.80 5.08
N GLU A 26 -38.72 2.89 4.18
CA GLU A 26 -38.44 1.86 3.19
C GLU A 26 -37.03 1.29 3.38
N ILE A 27 -36.94 -0.05 3.37
CA ILE A 27 -35.67 -0.78 3.34
C ILE A 27 -35.54 -1.42 1.95
N ALA A 28 -34.48 -1.13 1.23
CA ALA A 28 -34.23 -1.66 -0.12
C ALA A 28 -32.88 -2.37 -0.18
N ILE A 29 -32.82 -3.50 -0.93
CA ILE A 29 -31.57 -4.16 -1.28
C ILE A 29 -31.27 -3.84 -2.72
N ARG A 30 -30.06 -3.38 -3.01
CA ARG A 30 -29.60 -3.00 -4.33
C ARG A 30 -28.22 -3.59 -4.62
N GLY A 31 -28.02 -4.08 -5.85
CA GLY A 31 -26.70 -4.52 -6.30
C GLY A 31 -25.85 -3.32 -6.74
N ALA A 32 -24.58 -3.32 -6.37
CA ALA A 32 -23.65 -2.26 -6.72
C ALA A 32 -23.09 -2.36 -8.15
N GLU A 33 -23.38 -3.44 -8.89
CA GLU A 33 -22.90 -3.64 -10.27
C GLU A 33 -23.58 -2.67 -11.26
N GLN A 34 -24.81 -2.26 -10.97
CA GLN A 34 -25.58 -1.31 -11.79
C GLN A 34 -25.62 0.06 -11.12
N GLU A 35 -24.51 0.74 -11.09
CA GLU A 35 -24.25 1.97 -10.34
C GLU A 35 -25.30 3.07 -10.60
N ASN A 36 -25.79 3.19 -11.84
CA ASN A 36 -26.79 4.20 -12.19
C ASN A 36 -28.15 3.96 -11.51
N ASN A 37 -28.46 2.71 -11.14
CA ASN A 37 -29.70 2.38 -10.46
C ASN A 37 -29.67 2.70 -8.96
N LEU A 38 -28.50 3.05 -8.42
CA LEU A 38 -28.36 3.48 -7.04
C LEU A 38 -28.72 4.96 -6.85
N ARG A 39 -28.66 5.76 -7.92
CA ARG A 39 -28.99 7.20 -7.86
C ARG A 39 -30.49 7.40 -7.66
N GLY A 40 -30.87 8.29 -6.74
CA GLY A 40 -32.31 8.58 -6.53
C GLY A 40 -32.56 9.47 -5.31
N ALA A 41 -33.41 9.00 -4.41
CA ALA A 41 -33.78 9.71 -3.19
C ALA A 41 -32.63 9.79 -2.18
N GLY A 42 -32.72 10.71 -1.23
CA GLY A 42 -31.83 10.75 -0.08
C GLY A 42 -31.87 9.45 0.72
N LEU A 43 -30.77 9.15 1.40
CA LEU A 43 -30.62 7.97 2.25
C LEU A 43 -30.42 8.40 3.71
N ASP A 44 -31.21 7.83 4.63
CA ASP A 44 -30.97 8.01 6.07
C ASP A 44 -29.89 7.07 6.58
N MET A 45 -29.76 5.90 5.96
CA MET A 45 -28.75 4.91 6.31
C MET A 45 -28.38 4.05 5.08
N VAL A 46 -27.12 3.66 4.99
CA VAL A 46 -26.68 2.65 4.04
C VAL A 46 -25.75 1.64 4.72
N VAL A 47 -25.91 0.37 4.34
CA VAL A 47 -24.98 -0.70 4.66
C VAL A 47 -24.34 -1.16 3.35
N MET A 48 -23.04 -0.94 3.19
CA MET A 48 -22.27 -1.38 2.03
C MET A 48 -21.57 -2.70 2.40
N GLU A 49 -22.24 -3.80 2.06
CA GLU A 49 -21.75 -5.15 2.34
C GLU A 49 -20.70 -5.57 1.30
N GLU A 50 -19.70 -6.30 1.72
CA GLU A 50 -18.53 -6.69 0.91
C GLU A 50 -17.87 -5.48 0.23
N TYR A 51 -17.64 -4.43 1.01
CA TYR A 51 -17.17 -3.13 0.51
C TYR A 51 -15.88 -3.22 -0.30
N SER A 52 -14.97 -4.12 0.03
CA SER A 52 -13.75 -4.39 -0.76
C SER A 52 -14.01 -4.70 -2.24
N TYR A 53 -15.18 -5.22 -2.59
CA TYR A 53 -15.55 -5.55 -3.97
C TYR A 53 -16.40 -4.48 -4.66
N ILE A 54 -16.84 -3.46 -3.93
CA ILE A 54 -17.54 -2.31 -4.48
C ILE A 54 -16.51 -1.32 -5.01
N LYS A 55 -16.72 -0.75 -6.19
CA LYS A 55 -15.80 0.24 -6.76
C LYS A 55 -15.78 1.53 -5.91
N PRO A 56 -14.62 2.09 -5.58
CA PRO A 56 -14.51 3.25 -4.67
C PRO A 56 -15.37 4.46 -5.06
N HIS A 57 -15.48 4.77 -6.36
CA HIS A 57 -16.29 5.90 -6.82
C HIS A 57 -17.80 5.75 -6.56
N VAL A 58 -18.29 4.53 -6.29
CA VAL A 58 -19.70 4.32 -5.90
C VAL A 58 -19.98 5.02 -4.57
N TRP A 59 -19.01 4.96 -3.64
CA TRP A 59 -19.09 5.72 -2.39
C TRP A 59 -19.02 7.22 -2.65
N ASP A 60 -17.93 7.69 -3.27
CA ASP A 60 -17.61 9.11 -3.36
C ASP A 60 -18.61 9.89 -4.24
N GLU A 61 -19.07 9.30 -5.36
CA GLU A 61 -19.85 10.01 -6.38
C GLU A 61 -21.35 9.70 -6.34
N ILE A 62 -21.75 8.64 -5.66
CA ILE A 62 -23.15 8.20 -5.65
C ILE A 62 -23.73 8.19 -4.25
N ILE A 63 -23.19 7.37 -3.34
CA ILE A 63 -23.80 7.13 -2.04
C ILE A 63 -23.60 8.30 -1.09
N TYR A 64 -22.37 8.82 -0.97
CA TYR A 64 -22.09 9.91 -0.07
C TYR A 64 -22.94 11.17 -0.36
N PRO A 65 -23.12 11.63 -1.63
CA PRO A 65 -24.04 12.71 -1.93
C PRO A 65 -25.51 12.45 -1.54
N MET A 66 -25.97 11.19 -1.58
CA MET A 66 -27.34 10.85 -1.18
C MET A 66 -27.54 10.93 0.33
N LEU A 67 -26.52 10.60 1.14
CA LEU A 67 -26.54 10.71 2.60
C LEU A 67 -26.47 12.17 3.07
N THR A 68 -25.79 13.06 2.36
CA THR A 68 -25.65 14.47 2.74
C THR A 68 -26.96 15.24 2.78
N THR A 69 -28.01 14.77 2.10
CA THR A 69 -29.33 15.42 2.10
C THR A 69 -30.13 15.16 3.36
N THR A 70 -29.83 14.12 4.10
CA THR A 70 -30.57 13.62 5.25
C THR A 70 -29.71 13.59 6.54
N ASP A 71 -28.42 13.95 6.44
CA ASP A 71 -27.44 13.74 7.50
C ASP A 71 -27.35 12.25 7.92
N GLY A 72 -27.37 11.39 6.89
CA GLY A 72 -27.49 9.95 7.04
C GLY A 72 -26.18 9.25 7.39
N GLU A 73 -26.28 8.02 7.86
CA GLU A 73 -25.17 7.19 8.33
C GLU A 73 -24.78 6.11 7.31
N ALA A 74 -23.48 5.72 7.31
CA ALA A 74 -22.98 4.63 6.48
C ALA A 74 -22.22 3.59 7.31
N PHE A 75 -22.47 2.31 6.98
CA PHE A 75 -21.72 1.17 7.52
C PHE A 75 -21.00 0.46 6.36
N PHE A 76 -19.69 0.32 6.47
CA PHE A 76 -18.86 -0.44 5.55
C PHE A 76 -18.52 -1.78 6.20
N ILE A 77 -18.97 -2.87 5.59
CA ILE A 77 -18.79 -4.22 6.10
C ILE A 77 -18.09 -5.06 5.04
N GLY A 78 -17.17 -5.89 5.44
CA GLY A 78 -16.49 -6.82 4.54
C GLY A 78 -15.36 -7.58 5.20
N THR A 79 -14.92 -8.63 4.53
CA THR A 79 -13.69 -9.34 4.85
C THR A 79 -12.52 -8.55 4.26
N PRO A 80 -11.40 -8.39 5.00
CA PRO A 80 -10.20 -7.76 4.48
C PRO A 80 -9.74 -8.37 3.15
N ASN A 81 -9.40 -7.53 2.18
CA ASN A 81 -8.86 -7.97 0.90
C ASN A 81 -7.57 -7.21 0.57
N GLY A 82 -6.53 -7.45 1.37
CA GLY A 82 -5.30 -6.68 1.31
C GLY A 82 -5.47 -5.26 1.84
N TYR A 83 -4.71 -4.31 1.27
CA TYR A 83 -4.73 -2.90 1.67
C TYR A 83 -5.49 -2.06 0.64
N ASP A 84 -6.75 -2.39 0.46
CA ASP A 84 -7.68 -1.73 -0.44
C ASP A 84 -8.41 -0.54 0.24
N HIS A 85 -9.46 -0.04 -0.40
CA HIS A 85 -10.25 1.08 0.14
C HIS A 85 -11.03 0.74 1.42
N LEU A 86 -11.30 -0.55 1.72
CA LEU A 86 -11.82 -0.96 3.03
C LEU A 86 -10.75 -0.76 4.11
N TYR A 87 -9.48 -1.06 3.80
CA TYR A 87 -8.37 -0.79 4.72
C TYR A 87 -8.18 0.70 4.96
N ASP A 88 -8.28 1.54 3.91
CA ASP A 88 -8.19 3.00 4.05
C ASP A 88 -9.32 3.53 4.98
N ALA A 89 -10.55 3.02 4.81
CA ALA A 89 -11.69 3.34 5.67
C ALA A 89 -11.46 2.87 7.13
N TYR A 90 -10.91 1.65 7.30
CA TYR A 90 -10.54 1.13 8.62
C TYR A 90 -9.51 2.04 9.33
N LEU A 91 -8.43 2.42 8.63
CA LEU A 91 -7.42 3.32 9.20
C LEU A 91 -7.98 4.70 9.54
N ARG A 92 -8.91 5.22 8.75
CA ARG A 92 -9.60 6.48 9.04
C ARG A 92 -10.36 6.42 10.36
N GLY A 93 -11.10 5.33 10.60
CA GLY A 93 -11.84 5.12 11.83
C GLY A 93 -10.97 4.80 13.07
N GLN A 94 -9.69 4.41 12.86
CA GLN A 94 -8.69 4.28 13.94
C GLN A 94 -7.95 5.61 14.22
N GLY A 95 -8.14 6.60 13.36
CA GLY A 95 -7.48 7.90 13.42
C GLY A 95 -8.14 8.90 14.39
N LYS A 96 -8.01 10.18 14.03
CA LYS A 96 -8.59 11.30 14.83
C LYS A 96 -9.85 11.88 14.19
N ASP A 97 -10.38 11.26 13.16
CA ASP A 97 -11.59 11.70 12.48
C ASP A 97 -12.79 11.30 13.34
N GLU A 98 -13.44 12.28 14.01
CA GLU A 98 -14.53 12.03 14.96
C GLU A 98 -15.80 11.49 14.28
N ASP A 99 -15.92 11.69 12.96
CA ASP A 99 -17.06 11.19 12.17
C ASP A 99 -16.88 9.72 11.76
N TRP A 100 -15.69 9.12 12.02
CA TRP A 100 -15.37 7.77 11.61
C TRP A 100 -14.96 6.91 12.78
N MET A 101 -15.51 5.68 12.80
CA MET A 101 -15.16 4.65 13.78
C MET A 101 -15.04 3.30 13.09
N SER A 102 -14.06 2.50 13.48
CA SER A 102 -13.84 1.18 12.88
C SER A 102 -13.62 0.11 13.96
N TRP A 103 -14.10 -1.07 13.65
CA TRP A 103 -14.01 -2.26 14.48
C TRP A 103 -13.50 -3.43 13.65
N GLN A 104 -12.84 -4.36 14.31
CA GLN A 104 -12.38 -5.59 13.71
C GLN A 104 -12.79 -6.74 14.62
N TYR A 105 -13.50 -7.71 14.06
CA TYR A 105 -13.96 -8.90 14.77
C TYR A 105 -13.49 -10.15 14.07
N THR A 106 -12.97 -11.09 14.83
CA THR A 106 -12.58 -12.41 14.32
C THR A 106 -13.77 -13.37 14.34
N THR A 107 -13.66 -14.48 13.62
CA THR A 107 -14.65 -15.57 13.69
C THR A 107 -14.81 -16.09 15.12
N VAL A 108 -13.72 -16.05 15.91
CA VAL A 108 -13.76 -16.45 17.34
C VAL A 108 -14.59 -15.49 18.16
N ASP A 109 -14.42 -14.17 17.93
CA ASP A 109 -15.18 -13.13 18.65
C ASP A 109 -16.68 -13.23 18.35
N GLY A 110 -17.05 -13.65 17.13
CA GLY A 110 -18.43 -13.86 16.72
C GLY A 110 -19.13 -15.01 17.47
N GLY A 111 -18.38 -16.03 17.90
CA GLY A 111 -18.87 -17.12 18.74
C GLY A 111 -19.87 -18.08 18.09
N TYR A 112 -20.14 -17.94 16.78
CA TYR A 112 -21.11 -18.78 16.06
C TYR A 112 -20.49 -20.03 15.44
N VAL A 113 -19.16 -20.04 15.23
CA VAL A 113 -18.43 -21.15 14.64
C VAL A 113 -17.76 -21.97 15.74
N PRO A 114 -18.01 -23.29 15.82
CA PRO A 114 -17.36 -24.14 16.80
C PRO A 114 -15.82 -24.10 16.66
N GLN A 115 -15.10 -24.12 17.78
CA GLN A 115 -13.63 -24.09 17.80
C GLN A 115 -13.02 -25.22 16.96
N GLU A 116 -13.66 -26.40 16.97
CA GLU A 116 -13.24 -27.57 16.18
C GLU A 116 -13.21 -27.30 14.67
N GLU A 117 -14.20 -26.54 14.16
CA GLU A 117 -14.22 -26.15 12.73
C GLU A 117 -13.15 -25.07 12.42
N ILE A 118 -12.87 -24.17 13.36
CA ILE A 118 -11.78 -23.19 13.23
C ILE A 118 -10.43 -23.90 13.18
N ASP A 119 -10.20 -24.87 14.07
CA ASP A 119 -8.95 -25.64 14.12
C ASP A 119 -8.77 -26.50 12.85
N LYS A 120 -9.85 -27.04 12.33
CA LYS A 120 -9.86 -27.75 11.06
C LYS A 120 -9.53 -26.84 9.88
N ALA A 121 -10.17 -25.66 9.79
CA ALA A 121 -9.86 -24.65 8.77
C ALA A 121 -8.38 -24.25 8.84
N LYS A 122 -7.85 -23.99 10.03
CA LYS A 122 -6.43 -23.66 10.26
C LYS A 122 -5.48 -24.76 9.77
N SER A 123 -5.88 -26.04 9.84
CA SER A 123 -5.06 -27.13 9.34
C SER A 123 -5.12 -27.34 7.82
N MET A 124 -6.17 -26.82 7.16
CA MET A 124 -6.45 -27.05 5.74
C MET A 124 -6.13 -25.83 4.86
N MET A 125 -6.08 -24.64 5.44
CA MET A 125 -5.83 -23.38 4.72
C MET A 125 -4.37 -22.96 4.85
N ASP A 126 -3.89 -22.19 3.88
CA ASP A 126 -2.63 -21.49 4.08
C ASP A 126 -2.77 -20.40 5.17
N GLU A 127 -1.65 -20.08 5.81
CA GLU A 127 -1.66 -19.18 6.98
C GLU A 127 -2.28 -17.82 6.70
N ARG A 128 -2.07 -17.26 5.49
CA ARG A 128 -2.59 -15.93 5.13
C ARG A 128 -4.08 -15.96 4.89
N ALA A 129 -4.55 -16.94 4.10
CA ALA A 129 -5.97 -17.13 3.87
C ALA A 129 -6.72 -17.34 5.20
N PHE A 130 -6.15 -18.13 6.12
CA PHE A 130 -6.72 -18.30 7.45
C PHE A 130 -6.77 -16.97 8.23
N LYS A 131 -5.69 -16.19 8.21
CA LYS A 131 -5.66 -14.89 8.89
C LYS A 131 -6.69 -13.90 8.31
N THR A 132 -6.82 -13.86 6.99
CA THR A 132 -7.78 -13.00 6.32
C THR A 132 -9.22 -13.39 6.65
N GLU A 133 -9.57 -14.65 6.44
CA GLU A 133 -10.96 -15.12 6.51
C GLU A 133 -11.45 -15.34 7.95
N PHE A 134 -10.60 -15.81 8.85
CA PHE A 134 -10.99 -16.17 10.22
C PHE A 134 -10.56 -15.15 11.27
N LEU A 135 -9.48 -14.42 11.04
CA LEU A 135 -8.99 -13.41 11.97
C LEU A 135 -9.22 -11.97 11.48
N ALA A 136 -9.93 -11.81 10.36
CA ALA A 136 -10.21 -10.51 9.75
C ALA A 136 -8.95 -9.64 9.57
N SER A 137 -7.80 -10.27 9.35
CA SER A 137 -6.52 -9.58 9.26
C SER A 137 -6.33 -8.99 7.86
N PHE A 138 -5.91 -7.73 7.79
CA PHE A 138 -5.52 -7.11 6.52
C PHE A 138 -4.16 -7.65 6.05
N GLU A 139 -4.14 -8.92 5.68
CA GLU A 139 -2.97 -9.57 5.10
C GLU A 139 -2.94 -9.29 3.61
N THR A 140 -1.78 -8.94 3.07
CA THR A 140 -1.64 -8.87 1.62
C THR A 140 -1.61 -10.27 1.03
N THR A 141 -2.45 -10.52 0.05
CA THR A 141 -2.38 -11.72 -0.78
C THR A 141 -0.98 -11.86 -1.35
N GLY A 142 -0.39 -13.03 -1.32
CA GLY A 142 0.99 -13.45 -1.63
C GLY A 142 1.84 -12.73 -2.68
N ASN A 143 1.36 -11.65 -3.29
CA ASN A 143 2.02 -10.92 -4.37
C ASN A 143 2.69 -9.61 -3.94
N ARG A 144 2.65 -9.22 -2.66
CA ARG A 144 3.27 -7.97 -2.21
C ARG A 144 4.77 -7.97 -2.55
N ALA A 145 5.26 -6.88 -3.12
CA ALA A 145 6.66 -6.73 -3.51
C ALA A 145 7.58 -6.75 -2.27
N ALA A 146 7.23 -5.99 -1.24
CA ALA A 146 7.93 -5.99 0.06
C ALA A 146 7.21 -6.91 1.06
N TYR A 147 7.19 -8.22 0.77
CA TYR A 147 6.43 -9.21 1.54
C TYR A 147 6.90 -9.41 2.99
N ASN A 148 8.11 -8.98 3.34
CA ASN A 148 8.64 -9.01 4.70
C ASN A 148 8.43 -7.69 5.47
N PHE A 149 7.77 -6.70 4.87
CA PHE A 149 7.47 -5.45 5.55
C PHE A 149 6.32 -5.63 6.56
N ASP A 150 6.53 -5.14 7.76
CA ASP A 150 5.54 -5.05 8.83
C ASP A 150 5.66 -3.66 9.46
N ARG A 151 4.57 -2.90 9.44
CA ARG A 151 4.54 -1.52 9.94
C ARG A 151 4.96 -1.43 11.39
N ASN A 152 4.53 -2.35 12.24
CA ASN A 152 4.81 -2.35 13.68
C ASN A 152 6.30 -2.62 13.99
N ILE A 153 6.99 -3.30 13.09
CA ILE A 153 8.41 -3.65 13.23
C ILE A 153 9.31 -2.61 12.57
N HIS A 154 8.94 -2.16 11.36
CA HIS A 154 9.82 -1.39 10.50
C HIS A 154 9.61 0.12 10.57
N VAL A 155 8.41 0.60 10.98
CA VAL A 155 8.14 2.03 11.07
C VAL A 155 8.41 2.53 12.48
N LYS A 156 9.49 3.28 12.63
CA LYS A 156 9.90 3.86 13.91
C LYS A 156 10.87 5.02 13.69
N LYS A 157 10.94 5.93 14.66
CA LYS A 157 12.00 6.94 14.69
C LYS A 157 13.33 6.29 15.08
N ALA A 158 14.42 6.73 14.46
CA ALA A 158 15.73 6.33 14.87
C ALA A 158 16.12 7.00 16.21
N GLU A 159 16.66 6.25 17.14
CA GLU A 159 17.19 6.80 18.41
C GLU A 159 18.46 7.60 18.18
N GLN A 160 19.28 7.18 17.23
CA GLN A 160 20.51 7.84 16.81
C GLN A 160 20.57 7.83 15.28
N LEU A 161 21.27 8.79 14.69
CA LEU A 161 21.49 8.87 13.25
C LEU A 161 22.93 8.60 12.91
N SER A 162 23.16 7.94 11.79
CA SER A 162 24.51 7.79 11.21
C SER A 162 24.81 8.98 10.29
N ASN A 163 26.07 9.41 10.27
CA ASN A 163 26.54 10.43 9.34
C ASN A 163 26.76 9.88 7.91
N ASN A 164 26.67 8.58 7.70
CA ASN A 164 26.77 7.96 6.38
C ASN A 164 25.42 8.08 5.65
N LEU A 165 25.13 9.30 5.18
CA LEU A 165 23.91 9.64 4.50
C LEU A 165 23.98 9.32 3.00
N PHE A 166 22.82 9.01 2.41
CA PHE A 166 22.67 8.78 0.98
C PHE A 166 21.26 9.14 0.50
N TRP A 167 21.14 9.48 -0.78
CA TRP A 167 19.87 9.54 -1.48
C TRP A 167 19.68 8.32 -2.39
N GLY A 168 18.48 7.73 -2.41
CA GLY A 168 17.98 6.90 -3.49
C GLY A 168 17.04 7.70 -4.36
N MET A 169 17.03 7.53 -5.69
CA MET A 169 16.22 8.37 -6.57
C MET A 169 15.67 7.59 -7.76
N ASP A 170 14.40 7.80 -8.05
CA ASP A 170 13.70 7.32 -9.24
C ASP A 170 13.26 8.50 -10.12
N PHE A 171 13.65 8.44 -11.42
CA PHE A 171 13.31 9.47 -12.41
C PHE A 171 11.97 9.13 -13.06
N ASN A 172 10.91 9.78 -12.59
CA ASN A 172 9.60 9.70 -13.23
C ASN A 172 8.97 11.09 -13.25
N VAL A 173 8.52 11.53 -14.41
CA VAL A 173 7.97 12.89 -14.60
C VAL A 173 6.69 13.08 -13.79
N ASP A 174 5.82 12.05 -13.75
CA ASP A 174 4.54 12.13 -13.04
C ASP A 174 4.75 12.13 -11.52
N TYR A 175 5.69 11.30 -11.03
CA TYR A 175 5.98 11.13 -9.61
C TYR A 175 7.48 10.97 -9.34
N MET A 176 8.26 12.02 -9.60
CA MET A 176 9.68 12.00 -9.29
C MET A 176 9.91 11.81 -7.79
N SER A 177 10.72 10.82 -7.43
CA SER A 177 10.80 10.32 -6.07
C SER A 177 12.24 10.21 -5.58
N ALA A 178 12.53 10.73 -4.40
CA ALA A 178 13.81 10.59 -3.73
C ALA A 178 13.62 10.22 -2.26
N VAL A 179 14.44 9.31 -1.75
CA VAL A 179 14.44 8.89 -0.34
C VAL A 179 15.81 9.15 0.28
N LEU A 180 15.83 9.84 1.41
CA LEU A 180 17.04 10.06 2.22
C LEU A 180 17.18 8.92 3.22
N GLY A 181 18.32 8.28 3.25
CA GLY A 181 18.65 7.25 4.23
C GLY A 181 20.00 7.46 4.89
N CYS A 182 20.22 6.75 5.97
CA CYS A 182 21.53 6.58 6.57
C CYS A 182 21.85 5.10 6.77
N GLU A 183 23.13 4.75 6.64
CA GLU A 183 23.62 3.40 6.92
C GLU A 183 24.50 3.42 8.16
N PHE A 184 24.25 2.51 9.08
CA PHE A 184 25.05 2.31 10.29
C PHE A 184 26.25 1.40 10.02
N SER A 185 27.21 1.38 10.94
CA SER A 185 28.43 0.59 10.81
C SER A 185 28.20 -0.93 10.78
N ASP A 186 27.04 -1.40 11.28
CA ASP A 186 26.61 -2.79 11.23
C ASP A 186 25.89 -3.17 9.93
N GLY A 187 25.74 -2.22 8.99
CA GLY A 187 25.03 -2.38 7.74
C GLY A 187 23.50 -2.28 7.87
N THR A 188 22.99 -1.82 9.00
CA THR A 188 21.59 -1.47 9.16
C THR A 188 21.28 -0.14 8.46
N ILE A 189 20.13 -0.03 7.84
CA ILE A 189 19.67 1.16 7.11
C ILE A 189 18.46 1.76 7.82
N HIS A 190 18.43 3.09 7.93
CA HIS A 190 17.24 3.81 8.33
C HIS A 190 16.91 4.89 7.28
N TYR A 191 15.69 4.84 6.71
CA TYR A 191 15.18 5.89 5.84
C TYR A 191 14.61 7.02 6.67
N LEU A 192 15.15 8.23 6.47
CA LEU A 192 14.95 9.40 7.31
C LEU A 192 13.90 10.34 6.79
N ASP A 193 13.87 10.54 5.47
CA ASP A 193 13.05 11.54 4.80
C ASP A 193 12.75 11.13 3.36
N GLU A 194 11.75 11.76 2.77
CA GLU A 194 11.39 11.54 1.38
C GLU A 194 10.97 12.83 0.68
N ILE A 195 11.18 12.87 -0.62
CA ILE A 195 10.66 13.93 -1.49
C ILE A 195 9.90 13.24 -2.62
N ARG A 196 8.66 13.65 -2.83
CA ARG A 196 7.85 13.24 -3.96
C ARG A 196 7.28 14.48 -4.64
N GLN A 197 7.59 14.65 -5.91
CA GLN A 197 7.14 15.78 -6.72
C GLN A 197 6.36 15.29 -7.92
N THR A 198 5.21 15.89 -8.18
CA THR A 198 4.38 15.62 -9.36
C THR A 198 4.67 16.65 -10.44
N ASN A 199 4.66 16.23 -11.71
CA ASN A 199 4.91 17.11 -12.87
C ASN A 199 6.20 17.94 -12.70
N SER A 200 7.27 17.32 -12.21
CA SER A 200 8.52 17.97 -11.87
C SER A 200 9.65 17.53 -12.81
N ASN A 201 10.81 18.13 -12.64
CA ASN A 201 12.02 17.83 -13.38
C ASN A 201 13.21 17.62 -12.43
N THR A 202 14.29 17.07 -12.95
CA THR A 202 15.49 16.74 -12.17
C THR A 202 16.16 17.96 -11.55
N GLU A 203 16.07 19.14 -12.16
CA GLU A 203 16.62 20.38 -11.64
C GLU A 203 15.90 20.82 -10.35
N GLU A 204 14.57 20.75 -10.33
CA GLU A 204 13.75 21.06 -9.15
C GLU A 204 13.95 20.05 -8.04
N MET A 205 13.98 18.77 -8.38
CA MET A 205 14.26 17.71 -7.41
C MET A 205 15.66 17.87 -6.79
N ALA A 206 16.69 18.13 -7.58
CA ALA A 206 18.03 18.35 -7.07
C ALA A 206 18.13 19.54 -6.12
N LYS A 207 17.39 20.64 -6.39
CA LYS A 207 17.30 21.78 -5.47
C LYS A 207 16.62 21.39 -4.15
N ALA A 208 15.53 20.62 -4.21
CA ALA A 208 14.83 20.17 -3.02
C ALA A 208 15.71 19.22 -2.18
N MET A 209 16.36 18.25 -2.81
CA MET A 209 17.32 17.34 -2.15
C MET A 209 18.46 18.12 -1.49
N LYS A 210 19.02 19.13 -2.18
CA LYS A 210 20.11 19.97 -1.67
C LYS A 210 19.73 20.79 -0.46
N ALA A 211 18.47 21.20 -0.36
CA ALA A 211 17.96 21.94 0.80
C ALA A 211 17.90 21.09 2.06
N ILE A 212 17.75 19.77 1.93
CA ILE A 212 17.67 18.82 3.06
C ILE A 212 19.04 18.25 3.40
N ALA A 213 19.73 17.63 2.41
CA ALA A 213 21.02 16.98 2.62
C ALA A 213 21.91 17.16 1.36
N PRO A 214 22.74 18.20 1.31
CA PRO A 214 23.62 18.49 0.19
C PRO A 214 24.88 17.63 0.20
N ASN A 215 25.54 17.52 -0.97
CA ASN A 215 26.90 17.00 -1.13
C ASN A 215 27.09 15.56 -0.61
N ILE A 216 26.07 14.71 -0.78
CA ILE A 216 26.13 13.31 -0.38
C ILE A 216 25.94 12.39 -1.60
N PRO A 217 26.25 11.07 -1.46
CA PRO A 217 25.99 10.10 -2.52
C PRO A 217 24.50 10.02 -2.92
N VAL A 218 24.26 9.91 -4.23
CA VAL A 218 22.94 9.62 -4.81
C VAL A 218 23.02 8.30 -5.59
N TYR A 219 22.11 7.41 -5.33
CA TYR A 219 21.95 6.12 -6.01
C TYR A 219 20.67 6.15 -6.88
N PRO A 220 20.77 6.72 -8.11
CA PRO A 220 19.62 6.91 -8.95
C PRO A 220 19.36 5.74 -9.88
N ASP A 221 18.19 5.75 -10.54
CA ASP A 221 17.92 4.94 -11.72
C ASP A 221 19.01 5.14 -12.78
N SER A 222 19.51 4.03 -13.32
CA SER A 222 20.52 4.06 -14.39
C SER A 222 20.03 4.70 -15.68
N ALA A 223 18.71 4.70 -15.94
CA ALA A 223 18.10 5.31 -17.12
C ALA A 223 18.36 6.82 -17.19
N GLY A 224 18.55 7.50 -16.05
CA GLY A 224 18.91 8.92 -16.00
C GLY A 224 20.28 9.26 -16.58
N SER A 225 21.08 8.26 -17.00
CA SER A 225 22.32 8.46 -17.75
C SER A 225 22.09 8.84 -19.23
N ALA A 226 20.92 8.53 -19.79
CA ALA A 226 20.55 8.82 -21.16
C ALA A 226 20.44 10.35 -21.37
N ARG A 227 20.90 10.82 -22.53
CA ARG A 227 20.72 12.23 -22.91
C ARG A 227 19.30 12.44 -23.43
N SER A 228 18.65 13.50 -22.98
CA SER A 228 17.38 13.93 -23.57
C SER A 228 17.60 14.50 -24.98
N THR A 229 16.66 14.24 -25.88
CA THR A 229 16.67 14.84 -27.24
C THR A 229 16.38 16.35 -27.20
N THR A 230 15.79 16.85 -26.13
CA THR A 230 15.44 18.26 -25.93
C THR A 230 16.48 19.04 -25.13
N SER A 231 17.32 18.34 -24.35
CA SER A 231 18.44 18.94 -23.63
C SER A 231 19.69 18.09 -23.82
N ASN A 232 20.85 18.75 -24.08
CA ASN A 232 22.12 18.03 -24.22
C ASN A 232 22.63 17.46 -22.86
N ARG A 233 21.83 17.50 -21.80
CA ARG A 233 22.17 17.11 -20.43
C ARG A 233 21.36 15.87 -20.02
N SER A 234 22.01 14.95 -19.33
CA SER A 234 21.33 13.82 -18.69
C SER A 234 20.95 14.17 -17.24
N ASP A 235 19.99 13.45 -16.66
CA ASP A 235 19.60 13.63 -15.27
C ASP A 235 20.78 13.44 -14.31
N HIS A 236 21.64 12.47 -14.60
CA HIS A 236 22.88 12.28 -13.83
C HIS A 236 23.85 13.47 -13.93
N MET A 237 23.89 14.18 -15.04
CA MET A 237 24.70 15.41 -15.16
C MET A 237 24.11 16.54 -14.30
N ILE A 238 22.79 16.70 -14.31
CA ILE A 238 22.10 17.71 -13.49
C ILE A 238 22.40 17.47 -12.01
N LEU A 239 22.29 16.24 -11.51
CA LEU A 239 22.63 15.92 -10.12
C LEU A 239 24.08 16.26 -9.79
N LYS A 240 25.03 15.96 -10.68
CA LYS A 240 26.45 16.31 -10.49
C LYS A 240 26.71 17.80 -10.45
N ASP A 241 26.01 18.58 -11.29
CA ASP A 241 26.10 20.04 -11.28
C ASP A 241 25.57 20.66 -9.97
N HIS A 242 24.64 19.95 -9.29
CA HIS A 242 24.20 20.28 -7.94
C HIS A 242 25.12 19.76 -6.82
N SER A 243 26.30 19.24 -7.17
CA SER A 243 27.32 18.73 -6.25
C SER A 243 26.96 17.41 -5.54
N PHE A 244 26.10 16.61 -6.13
CA PHE A 244 25.84 15.25 -5.64
C PHE A 244 26.83 14.25 -6.24
N TYR A 245 27.21 13.25 -5.44
CA TYR A 245 28.05 12.12 -5.88
C TYR A 245 27.19 11.03 -6.49
N VAL A 246 26.98 11.05 -7.81
CA VAL A 246 26.13 10.09 -8.53
C VAL A 246 26.83 8.73 -8.63
N ILE A 247 26.24 7.71 -8.03
CA ILE A 247 26.73 6.33 -8.03
C ILE A 247 25.69 5.46 -8.77
N ALA A 248 25.92 5.21 -10.05
CA ALA A 248 25.05 4.43 -10.92
C ALA A 248 25.85 3.40 -11.73
N LYS A 249 25.26 2.21 -11.96
CA LYS A 249 25.78 1.20 -12.90
C LYS A 249 25.33 1.53 -14.33
N LYS A 250 25.86 0.80 -15.33
CA LYS A 250 25.42 0.91 -16.73
C LYS A 250 23.94 0.57 -16.92
N ALA A 251 23.43 -0.37 -16.11
CA ALA A 251 22.04 -0.80 -16.13
C ALA A 251 21.58 -1.08 -14.70
N ASN A 252 20.28 -0.90 -14.43
CA ASN A 252 19.69 -1.27 -13.16
C ASN A 252 19.82 -2.77 -12.93
N PRO A 253 20.03 -3.21 -11.68
CA PRO A 253 19.84 -4.60 -11.33
C PRO A 253 18.42 -5.06 -11.70
N PRO A 254 18.23 -6.33 -12.08
CA PRO A 254 16.91 -6.89 -12.34
C PRO A 254 15.94 -6.60 -11.16
N VAL A 255 14.68 -6.31 -11.48
CA VAL A 255 13.66 -5.98 -10.47
C VAL A 255 13.57 -7.06 -9.39
N ILE A 256 13.61 -8.34 -9.80
CA ILE A 256 13.55 -9.47 -8.87
C ILE A 256 14.73 -9.45 -7.87
N ASP A 257 15.93 -9.09 -8.32
CA ASP A 257 17.11 -9.04 -7.45
C ASP A 257 17.02 -7.85 -6.47
N ARG A 258 16.48 -6.70 -6.94
CA ARG A 258 16.23 -5.54 -6.10
C ARG A 258 15.21 -5.86 -5.00
N LEU A 259 14.10 -6.50 -5.35
CA LEU A 259 13.05 -6.90 -4.40
C LEU A 259 13.54 -7.96 -3.41
N ASN A 260 14.32 -8.93 -3.86
CA ASN A 260 14.90 -9.94 -2.99
C ASN A 260 15.91 -9.32 -2.00
N ALA A 261 16.73 -8.37 -2.46
CA ALA A 261 17.65 -7.64 -1.60
C ALA A 261 16.89 -6.80 -0.55
N LEU A 262 15.84 -6.09 -0.97
CA LEU A 262 14.95 -5.34 -0.09
C LEU A 262 14.32 -6.25 0.99
N ASN A 263 13.70 -7.35 0.60
CA ASN A 263 13.05 -8.27 1.54
C ASN A 263 14.05 -8.89 2.53
N ARG A 264 15.30 -9.15 2.10
CA ARG A 264 16.36 -9.60 2.99
C ARG A 264 16.77 -8.53 4.02
N MET A 265 16.73 -7.24 3.64
CA MET A 265 17.00 -6.13 4.57
C MET A 265 15.83 -5.93 5.53
N LEU A 266 14.60 -6.09 5.08
CA LEU A 266 13.42 -6.07 5.93
C LEU A 266 13.46 -7.21 6.96
N LYS A 267 13.64 -8.45 6.51
CA LYS A 267 13.79 -9.59 7.42
C LYS A 267 14.55 -10.72 6.73
N ASP A 268 15.71 -11.09 7.26
CA ASP A 268 16.48 -12.20 6.72
C ASP A 268 16.01 -13.56 7.28
N ALA A 269 16.56 -14.65 6.73
CA ALA A 269 16.21 -16.02 7.15
C ALA A 269 16.50 -16.34 8.63
N LYS A 270 17.31 -15.49 9.32
CA LYS A 270 17.56 -15.58 10.75
C LYS A 270 16.63 -14.69 11.58
N GLY A 271 15.66 -14.05 10.94
CA GLY A 271 14.71 -13.15 11.59
C GLY A 271 15.27 -11.76 11.90
N ARG A 272 16.48 -11.39 11.43
CA ARG A 272 17.07 -10.09 11.70
C ARG A 272 16.48 -9.01 10.81
N VAL A 273 16.11 -7.90 11.41
CA VAL A 273 15.63 -6.68 10.74
C VAL A 273 16.81 -5.72 10.59
N ARG A 274 17.09 -5.31 9.35
CA ARG A 274 18.22 -4.41 9.03
C ARG A 274 17.78 -3.18 8.24
N MET A 275 16.49 -2.97 8.10
CA MET A 275 15.92 -1.79 7.46
C MET A 275 14.75 -1.28 8.28
N THR A 276 14.73 0.02 8.54
CA THR A 276 13.62 0.72 9.19
C THR A 276 13.34 2.04 8.48
N VAL A 277 12.16 2.61 8.72
CA VAL A 277 11.65 3.79 8.04
C VAL A 277 11.07 4.76 9.08
N ASP A 278 11.40 6.03 8.98
CA ASP A 278 10.79 7.07 9.82
C ASP A 278 9.29 7.23 9.49
N PRO A 279 8.41 7.39 10.47
CA PRO A 279 6.97 7.56 10.25
C PRO A 279 6.58 8.70 9.29
N LYS A 280 7.43 9.68 9.09
CA LYS A 280 7.18 10.80 8.15
C LYS A 280 7.35 10.41 6.68
N CYS A 281 8.00 9.28 6.37
CA CYS A 281 8.14 8.74 5.01
C CYS A 281 6.86 8.04 4.57
N ILE A 282 5.76 8.78 4.48
CA ILE A 282 4.40 8.25 4.27
C ILE A 282 4.24 7.54 2.92
N HIS A 283 4.87 8.06 1.87
CA HIS A 283 4.80 7.48 0.53
C HIS A 283 5.66 6.22 0.41
N LEU A 284 6.85 6.20 0.99
CA LEU A 284 7.68 4.98 1.03
C LEU A 284 6.97 3.88 1.82
N ILE A 285 6.38 4.22 2.98
CA ILE A 285 5.61 3.27 3.79
C ILE A 285 4.44 2.72 2.97
N LYS A 286 3.69 3.59 2.26
CA LYS A 286 2.58 3.18 1.40
C LYS A 286 3.05 2.23 0.29
N ASP A 287 4.14 2.53 -0.38
CA ASP A 287 4.70 1.66 -1.42
C ASP A 287 5.13 0.29 -0.85
N LEU A 288 5.79 0.27 0.33
CA LEU A 288 6.18 -0.97 1.00
C LEU A 288 4.98 -1.84 1.41
N GLU A 289 3.84 -1.24 1.70
CA GLU A 289 2.61 -1.93 2.07
C GLU A 289 1.80 -2.41 0.86
N GLN A 290 1.73 -1.59 -0.20
CA GLN A 290 0.70 -1.75 -1.22
C GLN A 290 1.22 -2.25 -2.57
N VAL A 291 2.50 -2.01 -2.91
CA VAL A 291 3.03 -2.45 -4.21
C VAL A 291 2.96 -3.96 -4.36
N GLN A 292 2.31 -4.40 -5.42
CA GLN A 292 2.11 -5.81 -5.74
C GLN A 292 3.10 -6.28 -6.80
N ARG A 293 3.29 -7.58 -6.88
CA ARG A 293 3.99 -8.27 -7.97
C ARG A 293 2.96 -8.92 -8.88
N SER A 294 3.14 -8.76 -10.17
CA SER A 294 2.38 -9.49 -11.17
C SER A 294 2.75 -10.98 -11.16
N ARG A 295 1.95 -11.82 -11.82
CA ARG A 295 2.17 -13.27 -11.87
C ARG A 295 3.52 -13.67 -12.48
N ASP A 296 4.09 -12.84 -13.36
CA ASP A 296 5.42 -13.01 -13.97
C ASP A 296 6.58 -12.48 -13.08
N GLY A 297 6.28 -12.09 -11.83
CA GLY A 297 7.27 -11.65 -10.83
C GLY A 297 7.75 -10.20 -10.97
N LYS A 298 7.23 -9.45 -11.93
CA LYS A 298 7.50 -8.01 -12.06
C LYS A 298 6.66 -7.20 -11.06
N ILE A 299 7.00 -5.93 -10.91
CA ILE A 299 6.15 -4.98 -10.16
C ILE A 299 4.90 -4.69 -10.99
N ASP A 300 3.73 -4.78 -10.36
CA ASP A 300 2.48 -4.30 -10.95
C ASP A 300 2.51 -2.76 -10.95
N LYS A 301 2.35 -2.18 -12.13
CA LYS A 301 2.36 -0.73 -12.38
C LYS A 301 0.98 -0.21 -12.79
N SER A 302 -0.08 -0.92 -12.47
CA SER A 302 -1.46 -0.50 -12.76
C SER A 302 -1.85 0.79 -12.02
N ASP A 303 -1.35 0.97 -10.80
CA ASP A 303 -1.45 2.24 -10.07
C ASP A 303 -0.17 3.06 -10.31
N ILE A 304 -0.30 4.12 -11.12
CA ILE A 304 0.80 5.01 -11.46
C ILE A 304 1.31 5.83 -10.25
N ALA A 305 0.53 5.94 -9.19
CA ALA A 305 0.91 6.66 -7.98
C ALA A 305 1.77 5.82 -7.02
N LEU A 306 1.84 4.52 -7.25
CA LEU A 306 2.68 3.59 -6.47
C LEU A 306 3.97 3.26 -7.21
N THR A 307 4.88 2.57 -6.53
CA THR A 307 6.14 1.99 -7.02
C THR A 307 7.36 2.89 -7.00
N HIS A 308 7.22 4.19 -7.17
CA HIS A 308 8.35 5.11 -7.36
C HIS A 308 9.24 5.27 -6.12
N MET A 309 8.64 5.31 -4.92
CA MET A 309 9.42 5.34 -3.67
C MET A 309 10.08 4.00 -3.38
N LEU A 310 9.39 2.88 -3.70
CA LEU A 310 9.95 1.54 -3.61
C LEU A 310 11.15 1.38 -4.54
N ASP A 311 11.05 1.86 -5.78
CA ASP A 311 12.15 1.84 -6.75
C ASP A 311 13.33 2.69 -6.24
N ALA A 312 13.10 3.94 -5.84
CA ALA A 312 14.11 4.82 -5.26
C ALA A 312 14.84 4.20 -4.07
N CYS A 313 14.09 3.61 -3.14
CA CYS A 313 14.62 2.89 -1.97
C CYS A 313 15.48 1.68 -2.39
N SER A 314 14.99 0.88 -3.34
CA SER A 314 15.61 -0.38 -3.74
C SER A 314 16.93 -0.21 -4.49
N TYR A 315 17.17 0.93 -5.15
CA TYR A 315 18.44 1.18 -5.85
C TYR A 315 19.63 1.18 -4.90
N TYR A 316 19.58 1.92 -3.79
CA TYR A 316 20.64 1.88 -2.78
C TYR A 316 20.88 0.47 -2.25
N ILE A 317 19.81 -0.23 -1.86
CA ILE A 317 19.89 -1.57 -1.29
C ILE A 317 20.55 -2.55 -2.27
N ALA A 318 20.13 -2.55 -3.53
CA ALA A 318 20.69 -3.45 -4.54
C ALA A 318 22.16 -3.16 -4.90
N TYR A 319 22.60 -1.92 -4.66
CA TYR A 319 23.98 -1.53 -4.85
C TYR A 319 24.90 -1.97 -3.71
N LYS A 320 24.49 -1.68 -2.48
CA LYS A 320 25.30 -1.88 -1.27
C LYS A 320 25.14 -3.27 -0.67
N HIS A 321 23.95 -3.85 -0.83
CA HIS A 321 23.58 -5.14 -0.24
C HIS A 321 23.04 -6.12 -1.30
N PRO A 322 23.74 -6.34 -2.44
CA PRO A 322 23.26 -7.23 -3.50
C PRO A 322 23.09 -8.66 -3.00
N ILE A 323 22.16 -9.40 -3.59
CA ILE A 323 22.12 -10.84 -3.46
C ILE A 323 23.13 -11.41 -4.45
N ILE A 324 24.23 -11.92 -3.95
CA ILE A 324 25.18 -12.65 -4.78
C ILE A 324 24.66 -14.07 -4.90
N SER A 325 24.01 -14.40 -6.01
CA SER A 325 23.82 -15.81 -6.41
C SER A 325 25.20 -16.36 -6.77
N ARG A 326 25.85 -17.08 -5.86
CA ARG A 326 26.94 -17.97 -6.24
C ARG A 326 26.30 -19.10 -7.04
N ILE A 327 26.27 -18.98 -8.36
CA ILE A 327 26.15 -20.14 -9.22
C ILE A 327 27.48 -20.85 -9.02
N PRO A 328 27.50 -22.12 -8.55
CA PRO A 328 28.73 -22.91 -8.59
C PRO A 328 29.10 -23.05 -10.07
N THR A 329 30.18 -22.40 -10.50
CA THR A 329 30.80 -22.68 -11.77
C THR A 329 31.27 -24.12 -11.70
N SER A 330 30.64 -24.96 -12.52
CA SER A 330 31.09 -26.28 -13.00
C SER A 330 31.66 -27.23 -11.95
N VAL A 331 30.90 -28.23 -11.62
CA VAL A 331 31.45 -29.54 -11.27
C VAL A 331 31.93 -30.14 -12.61
N GLU A 332 33.21 -30.10 -12.88
CA GLU A 332 33.82 -30.97 -13.90
C GLU A 332 33.72 -32.39 -13.39
N TRP A 333 33.14 -33.25 -14.22
CA TRP A 333 33.09 -34.72 -14.03
C TRP A 333 34.30 -35.36 -14.65
#